data_870b875b96a78525ac65dfd80b6cc54b
#
_entry.id   870b875b96a78525ac65dfd80b6cc54b
#
_cell.length_a   1.000
_cell.length_b   1.000
_cell.length_c   1.000
_cell.angle_alpha   90.00
_cell.angle_beta   90.00
_cell.angle_gamma   90.00
#
_symmetry.space_group_name_H-M   'P 1'
#
loop_
_entity.id
_entity.type
_entity.pdbx_description
1 polymer ?
#
loop_
_entity_poly.entity_id
_entity_poly.type
_entity_poly.pdbx_seq_one_letter_code
_entity_poly.pdbx_strand_id
1 'polypeptide(L)'
;MAVRKLKPTTPGQRHKIIGAFDTITASAPEKSLVFGKRKTGGRNHVGKMTMRYIGGGHKQKYRVIDFKRNKDGVPATVKTIEYDPNRSARIALLFYADGEKRYILAPNGLQVGQTVISGPDVAPEVGNALPMANMPLGTLIHNIELRPGQGACMVRSAGVFAQLSSREDKYAIIKLPSGELRKVLAACKATVGVVGNSDHALEKSGKAGRSRWLGRRPRNRGVAMNPVDHPMGGGEGRASGGHPRSRKGLLAKGYKTRAPKNLSNQYIIERRKK
;
A
#
# COMPACT_ATOMS: atom_id res chain seq x y z
N MET A 1 6.14 -19.92 -10.39
CA MET A 1 5.82 -19.52 -8.99
C MET A 1 6.48 -18.18 -8.71
N ALA A 2 5.74 -17.19 -8.30
CA ALA A 2 6.27 -15.84 -8.08
C ALA A 2 7.10 -15.68 -6.79
N VAL A 3 7.26 -16.73 -5.98
CA VAL A 3 8.14 -16.75 -4.80
C VAL A 3 9.10 -17.94 -4.83
N ARG A 4 10.32 -17.72 -4.33
CA ARG A 4 11.38 -18.74 -4.26
C ARG A 4 11.85 -18.91 -2.81
N LYS A 5 11.82 -20.14 -2.32
CA LYS A 5 12.45 -20.54 -1.06
C LYS A 5 13.95 -20.69 -1.29
N LEU A 6 14.78 -20.12 -0.43
CA LEU A 6 16.22 -20.27 -0.51
C LEU A 6 16.67 -21.62 0.11
N LYS A 7 17.80 -22.14 -0.38
CA LYS A 7 18.46 -23.32 0.21
C LYS A 7 18.91 -22.98 1.64
N PRO A 8 18.80 -23.92 2.61
CA PRO A 8 19.12 -23.69 4.01
C PRO A 8 20.63 -23.77 4.31
N THR A 9 21.44 -23.08 3.51
CA THR A 9 22.91 -23.08 3.63
C THR A 9 23.41 -22.31 4.85
N THR A 10 22.61 -21.36 5.36
CA THR A 10 22.93 -20.59 6.58
C THR A 10 21.67 -20.43 7.44
N PRO A 11 21.80 -20.16 8.77
CA PRO A 11 20.65 -19.91 9.64
C PRO A 11 19.72 -18.82 9.11
N GLY A 12 20.27 -17.75 8.53
CA GLY A 12 19.50 -16.64 7.99
C GLY A 12 18.76 -16.94 6.68
N GLN A 13 19.13 -17.99 5.96
CA GLN A 13 18.48 -18.41 4.71
C GLN A 13 17.47 -19.53 4.92
N ARG A 14 17.57 -20.29 5.99
CA ARG A 14 16.73 -21.49 6.29
C ARG A 14 15.23 -21.24 6.12
N HIS A 15 14.74 -20.11 6.57
CA HIS A 15 13.31 -19.75 6.53
C HIS A 15 13.01 -18.60 5.58
N LYS A 16 13.95 -18.22 4.73
CA LYS A 16 13.80 -17.07 3.84
C LYS A 16 13.07 -17.45 2.55
N ILE A 17 12.04 -16.67 2.25
CA ILE A 17 11.30 -16.75 0.99
C ILE A 17 11.36 -15.35 0.35
N ILE A 18 11.75 -15.28 -0.90
CA ILE A 18 11.89 -14.05 -1.67
C ILE A 18 10.98 -14.07 -2.89
N GLY A 19 10.58 -12.90 -3.37
CA GLY A 19 9.92 -12.77 -4.67
C GLY A 19 10.85 -13.23 -5.79
N ALA A 20 10.29 -13.85 -6.82
CA ALA A 20 11.06 -14.35 -7.98
C ALA A 20 11.51 -13.22 -8.91
N PHE A 21 10.78 -12.10 -8.95
CA PHE A 21 11.03 -10.93 -9.80
C PHE A 21 10.89 -11.19 -11.32
N ASP A 22 10.22 -12.27 -11.71
CA ASP A 22 10.08 -12.70 -13.11
C ASP A 22 9.34 -11.68 -13.99
N THR A 23 8.47 -10.86 -13.40
CA THR A 23 7.69 -9.84 -14.12
C THR A 23 8.44 -8.53 -14.36
N ILE A 24 9.65 -8.39 -13.82
CA ILE A 24 10.42 -7.14 -13.94
C ILE A 24 11.20 -7.14 -15.26
N THR A 25 10.99 -6.09 -16.07
CA THR A 25 11.60 -5.95 -17.39
C THR A 25 12.76 -4.96 -17.44
N ALA A 26 12.90 -4.10 -16.40
CA ALA A 26 14.00 -3.14 -16.32
C ALA A 26 14.59 -3.06 -14.91
N SER A 27 15.92 -2.95 -14.83
CA SER A 27 16.69 -2.88 -13.57
C SER A 27 16.88 -1.45 -13.06
N ALA A 28 16.89 -0.47 -13.98
CA ALA A 28 17.12 0.95 -13.67
C ALA A 28 15.84 1.78 -13.87
N PRO A 29 15.52 2.69 -12.95
CA PRO A 29 14.38 3.56 -13.10
C PRO A 29 14.67 4.74 -14.06
N GLU A 30 13.60 5.33 -14.62
CA GLU A 30 13.66 6.58 -15.39
C GLU A 30 14.19 7.72 -14.51
N LYS A 31 15.30 8.33 -14.91
CA LYS A 31 16.03 9.32 -14.08
C LYS A 31 15.21 10.57 -13.78
N SER A 32 14.44 11.05 -14.75
CA SER A 32 13.59 12.25 -14.62
C SER A 32 12.48 12.10 -13.59
N LEU A 33 12.04 10.87 -13.30
CA LEU A 33 10.94 10.57 -12.38
C LEU A 33 11.41 10.09 -11.00
N VAL A 34 12.69 10.26 -10.67
CA VAL A 34 13.29 9.73 -9.44
C VAL A 34 14.03 10.80 -8.66
N PHE A 35 13.80 10.86 -7.36
CA PHE A 35 14.57 11.71 -6.46
C PHE A 35 15.03 10.98 -5.19
N GLY A 36 16.04 11.54 -4.52
CA GLY A 36 16.59 11.00 -3.28
C GLY A 36 15.61 11.11 -2.13
N LYS A 37 15.34 10.01 -1.42
CA LYS A 37 14.46 10.01 -0.26
C LYS A 37 15.26 10.23 1.02
N ARG A 38 15.07 11.37 1.68
CA ARG A 38 15.59 11.62 3.02
C ARG A 38 14.90 10.72 4.07
N LYS A 39 15.67 10.24 5.03
CA LYS A 39 15.17 9.45 6.16
C LYS A 39 15.02 10.34 7.38
N THR A 40 13.82 10.44 7.92
CA THR A 40 13.51 11.28 9.08
C THR A 40 13.83 10.62 10.43
N GLY A 41 14.09 9.29 10.44
CA GLY A 41 14.30 8.55 11.70
C GLY A 41 13.07 8.55 12.62
N GLY A 42 11.87 8.71 12.08
CA GLY A 42 10.62 8.77 12.83
C GLY A 42 10.34 10.13 13.47
N ARG A 43 11.04 11.20 13.04
CA ARG A 43 10.80 12.58 13.46
C ARG A 43 9.87 13.30 12.50
N ASN A 44 9.05 14.20 13.02
CA ASN A 44 8.21 15.10 12.25
C ASN A 44 9.02 16.33 11.76
N HIS A 45 8.35 17.29 11.13
CA HIS A 45 8.97 18.54 10.64
C HIS A 45 9.56 19.42 11.76
N VAL A 46 9.05 19.31 12.99
CA VAL A 46 9.54 20.04 14.19
C VAL A 46 10.69 19.28 14.88
N GLY A 47 11.14 18.14 14.33
CA GLY A 47 12.19 17.30 14.93
C GLY A 47 11.74 16.39 16.07
N LYS A 48 10.44 16.44 16.49
CA LYS A 48 9.89 15.60 17.55
C LYS A 48 9.68 14.18 17.06
N MET A 49 10.09 13.19 17.87
CA MET A 49 9.86 11.77 17.57
C MET A 49 8.37 11.42 17.66
N THR A 50 7.74 11.17 16.53
CA THR A 50 6.34 10.71 16.43
C THR A 50 6.22 9.21 16.26
N MET A 51 7.24 8.55 15.70
CA MET A 51 7.30 7.10 15.54
C MET A 51 8.61 6.55 16.06
N ARG A 52 8.54 5.65 17.04
CA ARG A 52 9.72 5.00 17.63
C ARG A 52 10.22 3.84 16.76
N TYR A 53 11.45 3.44 17.00
CA TYR A 53 12.09 2.27 16.38
C TYR A 53 12.18 2.35 14.85
N ILE A 54 12.26 3.56 14.30
CA ILE A 54 12.58 3.84 12.91
C ILE A 54 13.96 4.46 12.81
N GLY A 55 14.76 3.97 11.88
CA GLY A 55 16.09 4.52 11.59
C GLY A 55 17.01 3.51 10.93
N GLY A 56 18.10 4.00 10.36
CA GLY A 56 19.02 3.19 9.55
C GLY A 56 18.36 2.68 8.27
N GLY A 57 18.75 1.48 7.86
CA GLY A 57 18.25 0.83 6.66
C GLY A 57 18.91 1.35 5.37
N HIS A 58 18.69 0.63 4.29
CA HIS A 58 19.28 0.93 2.98
C HIS A 58 18.77 2.27 2.43
N LYS A 59 19.66 3.06 1.78
CA LYS A 59 19.28 4.30 1.07
C LYS A 59 18.32 3.96 -0.08
N GLN A 60 17.25 4.73 -0.21
CA GLN A 60 16.20 4.50 -1.21
C GLN A 60 15.99 5.76 -2.04
N LYS A 61 15.72 5.57 -3.32
CA LYS A 61 15.20 6.59 -4.23
C LYS A 61 13.68 6.46 -4.27
N TYR A 62 12.98 7.60 -4.33
CA TYR A 62 11.52 7.64 -4.50
C TYR A 62 11.20 7.80 -5.99
N ARG A 63 10.19 7.06 -6.48
CA ARG A 63 9.64 7.19 -7.83
C ARG A 63 8.37 8.02 -7.75
N VAL A 64 8.24 9.01 -8.61
CA VAL A 64 7.02 9.81 -8.75
C VAL A 64 5.97 8.96 -9.44
N ILE A 65 4.90 8.64 -8.73
CA ILE A 65 3.81 7.84 -9.28
C ILE A 65 2.63 8.75 -9.58
N ASP A 66 2.07 8.61 -10.75
CA ASP A 66 0.83 9.28 -11.13
C ASP A 66 -0.38 8.61 -10.46
N PHE A 67 -0.78 9.16 -9.32
CA PHE A 67 -1.99 8.76 -8.62
C PHE A 67 -3.23 9.52 -9.09
N LYS A 68 -3.08 10.59 -9.88
CA LYS A 68 -4.20 11.42 -10.35
C LYS A 68 -4.79 10.92 -11.64
N ARG A 69 -3.94 10.35 -12.52
CA ARG A 69 -4.35 9.89 -13.85
C ARG A 69 -5.17 10.97 -14.58
N ASN A 70 -4.68 12.22 -14.51
CA ASN A 70 -5.39 13.41 -15.00
C ASN A 70 -5.14 13.71 -16.49
N LYS A 71 -4.53 12.80 -17.23
CA LYS A 71 -4.28 12.93 -18.67
C LYS A 71 -5.34 12.13 -19.42
N ASP A 72 -6.51 12.74 -19.55
CA ASP A 72 -7.69 12.09 -20.10
C ASP A 72 -7.61 12.06 -21.65
N GLY A 73 -8.07 10.96 -22.26
CA GLY A 73 -8.13 10.75 -23.70
C GLY A 73 -6.79 10.46 -24.39
N VAL A 74 -5.65 10.65 -23.73
CA VAL A 74 -4.34 10.42 -24.34
C VAL A 74 -3.88 8.99 -24.09
N PRO A 75 -3.64 8.18 -25.13
CA PRO A 75 -3.14 6.82 -24.98
C PRO A 75 -1.68 6.83 -24.52
N ALA A 76 -1.36 5.86 -23.66
CA ALA A 76 -0.01 5.64 -23.18
C ALA A 76 0.36 4.16 -23.31
N THR A 77 1.55 3.89 -23.83
CA THR A 77 2.09 2.55 -24.00
C THR A 77 2.92 2.14 -22.78
N VAL A 78 2.71 0.95 -22.26
CA VAL A 78 3.51 0.36 -21.18
C VAL A 78 4.89 0.01 -21.74
N LYS A 79 5.93 0.70 -21.28
CA LYS A 79 7.29 0.49 -21.74
C LYS A 79 8.05 -0.53 -20.90
N THR A 80 7.95 -0.42 -19.57
CA THR A 80 8.63 -1.33 -18.63
C THR A 80 7.77 -1.59 -17.40
N ILE A 81 8.03 -2.74 -16.76
CA ILE A 81 7.54 -3.07 -15.42
C ILE A 81 8.75 -3.10 -14.49
N GLU A 82 8.69 -2.38 -13.36
CA GLU A 82 9.84 -2.12 -12.50
C GLU A 82 9.57 -2.41 -11.03
N TYR A 83 10.67 -2.64 -10.30
CA TYR A 83 10.67 -2.74 -8.85
C TYR A 83 10.73 -1.36 -8.18
N ASP A 84 9.87 -1.11 -7.19
CA ASP A 84 9.96 0.07 -6.34
C ASP A 84 10.21 -0.33 -4.88
N PRO A 85 11.32 0.10 -4.25
CA PRO A 85 11.62 -0.23 -2.84
C PRO A 85 10.73 0.49 -1.83
N ASN A 86 9.88 1.43 -2.27
CA ASN A 86 9.02 2.22 -1.39
C ASN A 86 7.63 1.60 -1.21
N ARG A 87 7.28 0.60 -2.01
CA ARG A 87 5.97 -0.05 -1.99
C ARG A 87 6.06 -1.55 -2.25
N SER A 88 5.01 -2.27 -1.92
CA SER A 88 4.91 -3.71 -2.20
C SER A 88 4.52 -4.01 -3.66
N ALA A 89 3.73 -3.13 -4.29
CA ALA A 89 3.32 -3.26 -5.68
C ALA A 89 4.48 -2.98 -6.65
N ARG A 90 4.45 -3.61 -7.84
CA ARG A 90 5.29 -3.22 -8.99
C ARG A 90 4.74 -1.93 -9.60
N ILE A 91 5.60 -1.23 -10.33
CA ILE A 91 5.23 -0.02 -11.07
C ILE A 91 5.45 -0.24 -12.55
N ALA A 92 4.67 0.42 -13.39
CA ALA A 92 4.82 0.41 -14.84
C ALA A 92 5.18 1.81 -15.33
N LEU A 93 6.16 1.91 -16.20
CA LEU A 93 6.52 3.14 -16.87
C LEU A 93 5.67 3.26 -18.14
N LEU A 94 4.95 4.35 -18.23
CA LEU A 94 4.12 4.72 -19.38
C LEU A 94 4.80 5.78 -20.22
N PHE A 95 4.73 5.59 -21.53
CA PHE A 95 5.08 6.60 -22.55
C PHE A 95 3.78 7.04 -23.21
N TYR A 96 3.43 8.29 -23.03
CA TYR A 96 2.28 8.90 -23.66
C TYR A 96 2.58 9.31 -25.12
N ALA A 97 1.55 9.41 -25.93
CA ALA A 97 1.69 9.78 -27.35
C ALA A 97 2.33 11.17 -27.55
N ASP A 98 2.20 12.07 -26.56
CA ASP A 98 2.82 13.40 -26.55
C ASP A 98 4.26 13.43 -26.00
N GLY A 99 4.87 12.27 -25.74
CA GLY A 99 6.24 12.13 -25.23
C GLY A 99 6.39 12.22 -23.71
N GLU A 100 5.33 12.55 -22.95
CA GLU A 100 5.41 12.55 -21.48
C GLU A 100 5.57 11.14 -20.93
N LYS A 101 6.38 11.00 -19.89
CA LYS A 101 6.59 9.74 -19.18
C LYS A 101 5.99 9.81 -17.80
N ARG A 102 5.25 8.78 -17.37
CA ARG A 102 4.73 8.67 -16.01
C ARG A 102 4.84 7.24 -15.48
N TYR A 103 5.00 7.10 -14.16
CA TYR A 103 4.83 5.82 -13.49
C TYR A 103 3.41 5.64 -13.00
N ILE A 104 2.87 4.42 -13.14
CA ILE A 104 1.63 3.97 -12.50
C ILE A 104 1.88 2.73 -11.65
N LEU A 105 0.92 2.36 -10.79
CA LEU A 105 0.92 1.03 -10.19
C LEU A 105 0.62 0.02 -11.29
N ALA A 106 1.42 -1.04 -11.37
CA ALA A 106 1.19 -2.11 -12.34
C ALA A 106 0.06 -3.03 -11.84
N PRO A 107 -1.08 -3.08 -12.53
CA PRO A 107 -2.10 -4.08 -12.26
C PRO A 107 -1.63 -5.48 -12.64
N ASN A 108 -2.30 -6.48 -12.07
CA ASN A 108 -2.04 -7.87 -12.42
C ASN A 108 -2.46 -8.15 -13.88
N GLY A 109 -1.61 -8.86 -14.60
CA GLY A 109 -1.85 -9.17 -16.02
C GLY A 109 -1.41 -8.09 -17.01
N LEU A 110 -0.98 -6.91 -16.55
CA LEU A 110 -0.45 -5.87 -17.44
C LEU A 110 0.86 -6.33 -18.09
N GLN A 111 0.97 -6.17 -19.40
CA GLN A 111 2.14 -6.55 -20.19
C GLN A 111 2.80 -5.33 -20.82
N VAL A 112 4.09 -5.46 -21.14
CA VAL A 112 4.82 -4.47 -21.93
C VAL A 112 4.25 -4.41 -23.35
N GLY A 113 4.10 -3.21 -23.89
CA GLY A 113 3.47 -2.97 -25.18
C GLY A 113 1.96 -2.71 -25.13
N GLN A 114 1.27 -3.04 -24.05
CA GLN A 114 -0.15 -2.72 -23.90
C GLN A 114 -0.37 -1.21 -23.80
N THR A 115 -1.50 -0.77 -24.34
CA THR A 115 -1.95 0.61 -24.24
C THR A 115 -2.88 0.77 -23.06
N VAL A 116 -2.71 1.84 -22.28
CA VAL A 116 -3.60 2.23 -21.19
C VAL A 116 -4.03 3.68 -21.37
N ILE A 117 -5.31 3.96 -21.09
CA ILE A 117 -5.92 5.28 -21.27
C ILE A 117 -6.62 5.67 -19.96
N SER A 118 -6.76 6.97 -19.73
CA SER A 118 -7.58 7.53 -18.65
C SER A 118 -8.66 8.40 -19.25
N GLY A 119 -9.83 8.43 -18.64
CA GLY A 119 -10.91 9.31 -19.09
C GLY A 119 -12.29 8.77 -18.78
N PRO A 120 -13.36 9.59 -18.96
CA PRO A 120 -14.72 9.14 -18.69
C PRO A 120 -15.22 8.11 -19.72
N ASP A 121 -14.85 8.25 -20.99
CA ASP A 121 -15.41 7.46 -22.11
C ASP A 121 -14.47 6.33 -22.56
N VAL A 122 -13.66 5.82 -21.64
CA VAL A 122 -12.66 4.77 -21.91
C VAL A 122 -13.25 3.40 -21.55
N ALA A 123 -12.92 2.37 -22.35
CA ALA A 123 -13.30 1.00 -22.07
C ALA A 123 -12.79 0.52 -20.70
N PRO A 124 -13.59 -0.23 -19.92
CA PRO A 124 -13.22 -0.68 -18.58
C PRO A 124 -12.23 -1.87 -18.62
N GLU A 125 -11.11 -1.69 -19.28
CA GLU A 125 -10.03 -2.66 -19.40
C GLU A 125 -8.98 -2.52 -18.29
N VAL A 126 -8.21 -3.59 -18.05
CA VAL A 126 -7.19 -3.63 -17.00
C VAL A 126 -6.12 -2.55 -17.21
N GLY A 127 -5.96 -1.67 -16.24
CA GLY A 127 -5.00 -0.55 -16.27
C GLY A 127 -5.61 0.80 -16.66
N ASN A 128 -6.79 0.80 -17.26
CA ASN A 128 -7.51 2.03 -17.60
C ASN A 128 -8.10 2.67 -16.33
N ALA A 129 -8.12 4.00 -16.30
CA ALA A 129 -8.63 4.76 -15.17
C ALA A 129 -9.86 5.60 -15.58
N LEU A 130 -10.98 5.34 -14.91
CA LEU A 130 -12.27 5.96 -15.20
C LEU A 130 -12.92 6.50 -13.90
N PRO A 131 -13.87 7.44 -14.02
CA PRO A 131 -14.83 7.70 -12.94
C PRO A 131 -15.64 6.43 -12.62
N MET A 132 -15.91 6.18 -11.35
CA MET A 132 -16.71 5.00 -10.94
C MET A 132 -18.15 5.05 -11.47
N ALA A 133 -18.62 6.24 -11.84
CA ALA A 133 -19.91 6.41 -12.55
C ALA A 133 -19.99 5.61 -13.86
N ASN A 134 -18.89 5.48 -14.57
CA ASN A 134 -18.83 4.89 -15.92
C ASN A 134 -18.32 3.45 -15.93
N MET A 135 -18.10 2.84 -14.74
CA MET A 135 -17.66 1.46 -14.63
C MET A 135 -18.84 0.49 -14.49
N PRO A 136 -18.79 -0.71 -15.09
CA PRO A 136 -19.77 -1.77 -14.83
C PRO A 136 -19.78 -2.18 -13.35
N LEU A 137 -20.96 -2.56 -12.84
CA LEU A 137 -21.08 -3.14 -11.50
C LEU A 137 -20.34 -4.49 -11.43
N GLY A 138 -19.83 -4.82 -10.27
CA GLY A 138 -19.03 -6.04 -10.07
C GLY A 138 -17.57 -5.91 -10.47
N THR A 139 -17.16 -4.83 -11.17
CA THR A 139 -15.78 -4.62 -11.60
C THR A 139 -14.82 -4.59 -10.42
N LEU A 140 -13.69 -5.28 -10.57
CA LEU A 140 -12.58 -5.21 -9.63
C LEU A 140 -11.76 -3.96 -9.93
N ILE A 141 -11.55 -3.14 -8.90
CA ILE A 141 -10.89 -1.84 -9.03
C ILE A 141 -9.80 -1.67 -7.96
N HIS A 142 -8.83 -0.85 -8.27
CA HIS A 142 -7.78 -0.43 -7.35
C HIS A 142 -7.46 1.05 -7.54
N ASN A 143 -6.53 1.58 -6.75
CA ASN A 143 -6.07 2.96 -6.90
C ASN A 143 -7.22 3.97 -6.87
N ILE A 144 -8.04 3.91 -5.81
CA ILE A 144 -9.32 4.62 -5.70
C ILE A 144 -9.12 5.99 -5.05
N GLU A 145 -9.73 7.02 -5.62
CA GLU A 145 -9.85 8.35 -5.03
C GLU A 145 -10.93 8.39 -3.95
N LEU A 146 -10.78 9.30 -2.98
CA LEU A 146 -11.82 9.64 -2.01
C LEU A 146 -12.52 10.96 -2.31
N ARG A 147 -11.85 11.84 -3.03
CA ARG A 147 -12.39 13.12 -3.54
C ARG A 147 -11.96 13.28 -4.98
N PRO A 148 -12.82 13.75 -5.88
CA PRO A 148 -12.46 13.93 -7.28
C PRO A 148 -11.22 14.82 -7.43
N GLY A 149 -10.26 14.38 -8.25
CA GLY A 149 -9.02 15.08 -8.55
C GLY A 149 -7.96 15.10 -7.43
N GLN A 150 -8.24 14.53 -6.26
CA GLN A 150 -7.24 14.43 -5.18
C GLN A 150 -6.10 13.48 -5.53
N GLY A 151 -6.37 12.50 -6.37
CA GLY A 151 -5.50 11.37 -6.62
C GLY A 151 -5.82 10.18 -5.70
N ALA A 152 -5.48 9.01 -6.18
CA ALA A 152 -5.80 7.76 -5.52
C ALA A 152 -5.11 7.63 -4.16
N CYS A 153 -5.85 7.22 -3.15
CA CYS A 153 -5.35 7.02 -1.79
C CYS A 153 -5.69 5.66 -1.19
N MET A 154 -6.66 4.93 -1.74
CA MET A 154 -7.09 3.62 -1.27
C MET A 154 -6.71 2.50 -2.25
N VAL A 155 -6.62 1.27 -1.73
CA VAL A 155 -6.40 0.03 -2.51
C VAL A 155 -5.16 0.12 -3.42
N ARG A 156 -3.97 0.32 -2.81
CA ARG A 156 -2.70 0.53 -3.53
C ARG A 156 -1.62 -0.51 -3.22
N SER A 157 -1.85 -1.40 -2.27
CA SER A 157 -0.87 -2.44 -1.90
C SER A 157 -0.88 -3.60 -2.87
N ALA A 158 0.20 -4.39 -2.90
CA ALA A 158 0.30 -5.58 -3.75
C ALA A 158 -0.85 -6.57 -3.50
N GLY A 159 -1.42 -7.09 -4.58
CA GLY A 159 -2.46 -8.12 -4.56
C GLY A 159 -3.83 -7.67 -4.05
N VAL A 160 -4.03 -6.39 -3.71
CA VAL A 160 -5.34 -5.92 -3.22
C VAL A 160 -6.22 -5.41 -4.36
N PHE A 161 -7.52 -5.51 -4.13
CA PHE A 161 -8.57 -4.95 -4.97
C PHE A 161 -9.75 -4.54 -4.10
N ALA A 162 -10.61 -3.70 -4.62
CA ALA A 162 -11.97 -3.47 -4.14
C ALA A 162 -12.93 -3.85 -5.26
N GLN A 163 -14.18 -4.09 -4.91
CA GLN A 163 -15.24 -4.41 -5.87
C GLN A 163 -16.28 -3.29 -5.86
N LEU A 164 -16.66 -2.82 -7.03
CA LEU A 164 -17.78 -1.90 -7.20
C LEU A 164 -19.09 -2.70 -7.04
N SER A 165 -19.75 -2.55 -5.89
CA SER A 165 -20.92 -3.37 -5.55
C SER A 165 -22.21 -2.79 -6.11
N SER A 166 -22.44 -1.50 -5.94
CA SER A 166 -23.60 -0.79 -6.46
C SER A 166 -23.28 0.68 -6.72
N ARG A 167 -24.19 1.34 -7.39
CA ARG A 167 -24.09 2.76 -7.70
C ARG A 167 -25.47 3.39 -7.48
N GLU A 168 -25.48 4.42 -6.68
CA GLU A 168 -26.58 5.36 -6.47
C GLU A 168 -26.19 6.68 -7.14
N ASP A 169 -27.11 7.57 -7.44
CA ASP A 169 -26.90 8.78 -8.24
C ASP A 169 -25.55 9.50 -7.99
N LYS A 170 -25.30 9.89 -6.76
CA LYS A 170 -24.10 10.63 -6.34
C LYS A 170 -22.96 9.73 -5.83
N TYR A 171 -23.27 8.53 -5.38
CA TYR A 171 -22.33 7.67 -4.69
C TYR A 171 -22.18 6.30 -5.35
N ALA A 172 -20.95 5.82 -5.40
CA ALA A 172 -20.60 4.43 -5.66
C ALA A 172 -20.36 3.71 -4.34
N ILE A 173 -20.90 2.51 -4.19
CA ILE A 173 -20.69 1.64 -3.03
C ILE A 173 -19.61 0.63 -3.40
N ILE A 174 -18.52 0.65 -2.65
CA ILE A 174 -17.38 -0.23 -2.88
C ILE A 174 -17.18 -1.17 -1.70
N LYS A 175 -16.89 -2.44 -2.01
CA LYS A 175 -16.45 -3.45 -1.04
C LYS A 175 -14.92 -3.42 -0.97
N LEU A 176 -14.39 -2.99 0.15
CA LEU A 176 -12.94 -2.88 0.39
C LEU A 176 -12.32 -4.26 0.71
N PRO A 177 -10.99 -4.42 0.56
CA PRO A 177 -10.27 -5.65 0.94
C PRO A 177 -10.48 -6.08 2.39
N SER A 178 -10.82 -5.14 3.28
CA SER A 178 -11.15 -5.41 4.69
C SER A 178 -12.53 -6.02 4.90
N GLY A 179 -13.39 -6.06 3.87
CA GLY A 179 -14.81 -6.42 3.95
C GLY A 179 -15.73 -5.25 4.27
N GLU A 180 -15.19 -4.05 4.52
CA GLU A 180 -15.99 -2.83 4.76
C GLU A 180 -16.70 -2.40 3.48
N LEU A 181 -18.01 -2.13 3.57
CA LEU A 181 -18.78 -1.47 2.52
C LEU A 181 -18.77 0.04 2.76
N ARG A 182 -18.34 0.78 1.74
CA ARG A 182 -18.14 2.23 1.87
C ARG A 182 -18.70 2.99 0.68
N LYS A 183 -19.35 4.12 0.94
CA LYS A 183 -19.75 5.11 -0.06
C LYS A 183 -18.55 5.97 -0.46
N VAL A 184 -18.39 6.18 -1.75
CA VAL A 184 -17.42 7.11 -2.36
C VAL A 184 -18.16 7.87 -3.45
N LEU A 185 -17.82 9.13 -3.70
CA LEU A 185 -18.45 9.89 -4.79
C LEU A 185 -18.26 9.16 -6.13
N ALA A 186 -19.31 9.01 -6.91
CA ALA A 186 -19.28 8.31 -8.20
C ALA A 186 -18.34 8.98 -9.23
N ALA A 187 -18.14 10.31 -9.10
CA ALA A 187 -17.19 11.08 -9.89
C ALA A 187 -15.70 10.79 -9.57
N CYS A 188 -15.40 10.10 -8.45
CA CYS A 188 -14.02 9.72 -8.13
C CYS A 188 -13.50 8.70 -9.13
N LYS A 189 -12.24 8.89 -9.56
CA LYS A 189 -11.56 7.95 -10.45
C LYS A 189 -11.05 6.72 -9.68
N ALA A 190 -11.06 5.60 -10.37
CA ALA A 190 -10.41 4.37 -9.95
C ALA A 190 -9.75 3.70 -11.17
N THR A 191 -8.82 2.79 -10.93
CA THR A 191 -8.20 2.01 -12.00
C THR A 191 -8.78 0.60 -12.01
N VAL A 192 -9.11 0.09 -13.19
CA VAL A 192 -9.67 -1.25 -13.37
C VAL A 192 -8.61 -2.31 -13.13
N GLY A 193 -8.98 -3.40 -12.47
CA GLY A 193 -8.13 -4.56 -12.21
C GLY A 193 -7.65 -4.66 -10.75
N VAL A 194 -6.83 -5.66 -10.50
CA VAL A 194 -6.20 -5.99 -9.21
C VAL A 194 -4.76 -5.48 -9.21
N VAL A 195 -4.24 -4.98 -8.10
CA VAL A 195 -2.81 -4.60 -8.02
C VAL A 195 -1.92 -5.83 -8.18
N GLY A 196 -0.91 -5.73 -9.01
CA GLY A 196 0.05 -6.82 -9.24
C GLY A 196 0.87 -7.22 -8.02
N ASN A 197 1.72 -8.27 -8.18
CA ASN A 197 2.60 -8.81 -7.14
C ASN A 197 1.84 -9.39 -5.92
N SER A 198 0.75 -10.12 -6.15
CA SER A 198 -0.10 -10.73 -5.12
C SER A 198 0.69 -11.61 -4.13
N ASP A 199 1.72 -12.29 -4.62
CA ASP A 199 2.54 -13.23 -3.85
C ASP A 199 3.51 -12.55 -2.86
N HIS A 200 3.55 -11.20 -2.83
CA HIS A 200 4.32 -10.46 -1.84
C HIS A 200 3.97 -10.84 -0.39
N ALA A 201 2.73 -11.23 -0.13
CA ALA A 201 2.29 -11.69 1.19
C ALA A 201 2.98 -13.00 1.63
N LEU A 202 3.47 -13.80 0.69
CA LEU A 202 4.15 -15.07 0.94
C LEU A 202 5.64 -14.89 1.28
N GLU A 203 6.20 -13.69 1.08
CA GLU A 203 7.59 -13.40 1.39
C GLU A 203 7.88 -13.51 2.88
N LYS A 204 8.99 -14.20 3.23
CA LYS A 204 9.47 -14.34 4.60
C LYS A 204 10.88 -13.76 4.72
N SER A 205 11.08 -12.87 5.67
CA SER A 205 12.37 -12.20 5.90
C SER A 205 13.49 -13.13 6.36
N GLY A 206 13.16 -14.19 7.10
CA GLY A 206 14.09 -15.23 7.55
C GLY A 206 15.04 -14.82 8.68
N LYS A 207 15.37 -13.54 8.84
CA LYS A 207 16.29 -13.04 9.87
C LYS A 207 15.97 -11.63 10.35
N ALA A 208 16.34 -11.31 11.60
CA ALA A 208 16.17 -9.98 12.20
C ALA A 208 16.95 -8.88 11.45
N GLY A 209 18.12 -9.19 10.90
CA GLY A 209 18.91 -8.26 10.09
C GLY A 209 18.15 -7.70 8.87
N ARG A 210 17.22 -8.45 8.28
CA ARG A 210 16.36 -7.95 7.21
C ARG A 210 15.52 -6.76 7.67
N SER A 211 14.94 -6.84 8.87
CA SER A 211 14.19 -5.72 9.47
C SER A 211 15.07 -4.49 9.66
N ARG A 212 16.34 -4.69 10.05
CA ARG A 212 17.33 -3.60 10.16
C ARG A 212 17.59 -2.94 8.80
N TRP A 213 17.75 -3.73 7.75
CA TRP A 213 17.92 -3.21 6.39
C TRP A 213 16.71 -2.42 5.89
N LEU A 214 15.51 -2.79 6.33
CA LEU A 214 14.27 -2.06 6.04
C LEU A 214 14.08 -0.80 6.90
N GLY A 215 15.03 -0.50 7.82
CA GLY A 215 14.98 0.69 8.67
C GLY A 215 14.17 0.51 9.96
N ARG A 216 13.88 -0.71 10.35
CA ARG A 216 13.21 -1.03 11.63
C ARG A 216 14.25 -1.43 12.68
N ARG A 217 14.25 -0.72 13.80
CA ARG A 217 15.11 -1.02 14.96
C ARG A 217 14.45 -2.09 15.85
N PRO A 218 15.24 -2.81 16.67
CA PRO A 218 14.71 -3.72 17.67
C PRO A 218 13.73 -3.02 18.62
N ARG A 219 12.75 -3.76 19.12
CA ARG A 219 11.71 -3.24 20.01
C ARG A 219 11.62 -4.08 21.27
N ASN A 220 11.72 -3.40 22.43
CA ASN A 220 11.46 -4.03 23.72
C ASN A 220 9.95 -4.13 23.98
N ARG A 221 9.55 -5.20 24.63
CA ARG A 221 8.17 -5.39 25.11
C ARG A 221 7.95 -4.58 26.38
N GLY A 222 6.72 -4.06 26.60
CA GLY A 222 6.40 -3.30 27.81
C GLY A 222 6.64 -4.07 29.11
N VAL A 223 6.40 -5.38 29.09
CA VAL A 223 6.63 -6.28 30.26
C VAL A 223 8.11 -6.36 30.67
N ALA A 224 9.04 -6.09 29.74
CA ALA A 224 10.49 -6.09 30.02
C ALA A 224 11.03 -4.70 30.38
N MET A 225 10.16 -3.76 30.68
CA MET A 225 10.51 -2.38 31.07
C MET A 225 10.28 -2.19 32.56
N ASN A 226 10.77 -1.07 33.11
CA ASN A 226 10.48 -0.65 34.46
C ASN A 226 9.08 -0.01 34.54
N PRO A 227 8.46 0.06 35.75
CA PRO A 227 7.13 0.66 35.94
C PRO A 227 7.04 2.11 35.43
N VAL A 228 8.10 2.88 35.54
CA VAL A 228 8.18 4.27 35.06
C VAL A 228 8.07 4.38 33.54
N ASP A 229 8.52 3.36 32.80
CA ASP A 229 8.56 3.38 31.35
C ASP A 229 7.30 2.82 30.67
N HIS A 230 6.63 1.92 31.37
CA HIS A 230 5.47 1.24 30.82
C HIS A 230 4.52 0.72 31.91
N PRO A 231 3.16 0.84 31.73
CA PRO A 231 2.19 0.35 32.71
C PRO A 231 2.25 -1.16 33.00
N MET A 232 2.89 -1.93 32.12
CA MET A 232 3.09 -3.37 32.29
C MET A 232 4.51 -3.73 32.75
N GLY A 233 5.29 -2.73 33.11
CA GLY A 233 6.67 -2.92 33.58
C GLY A 233 6.72 -3.26 35.07
N GLY A 234 7.87 -3.80 35.51
CA GLY A 234 8.14 -4.19 36.88
C GLY A 234 7.78 -5.64 37.21
N GLY A 235 7.94 -5.99 38.49
CA GLY A 235 7.75 -7.31 39.04
C GLY A 235 9.04 -8.11 39.11
N GLU A 236 9.05 -9.15 39.94
CA GLU A 236 10.12 -10.13 40.01
C GLU A 236 9.92 -11.21 38.94
N GLY A 237 10.91 -11.38 38.06
CA GLY A 237 10.84 -12.32 36.96
C GLY A 237 9.80 -11.96 35.90
N ARG A 238 9.11 -12.97 35.39
CA ARG A 238 8.18 -12.83 34.26
C ARG A 238 6.76 -12.49 34.74
N ALA A 239 6.51 -11.23 35.10
CA ALA A 239 5.20 -10.77 35.46
C ALA A 239 4.29 -10.55 34.23
N SER A 240 2.99 -10.86 34.33
CA SER A 240 2.02 -10.68 33.26
C SER A 240 1.51 -9.23 33.15
N GLY A 241 1.60 -8.44 34.22
CA GLY A 241 1.19 -7.02 34.27
C GLY A 241 -0.31 -6.76 34.07
N GLY A 242 -1.15 -7.78 34.21
CA GLY A 242 -2.61 -7.67 34.03
C GLY A 242 -3.05 -7.56 32.57
N HIS A 243 -4.18 -6.88 32.34
CA HIS A 243 -4.71 -6.72 30.98
C HIS A 243 -3.74 -5.92 30.10
N PRO A 244 -3.46 -6.38 28.86
CA PRO A 244 -2.50 -5.71 27.97
C PRO A 244 -2.83 -4.25 27.72
N ARG A 245 -1.86 -3.37 28.00
CA ARG A 245 -1.98 -1.91 27.83
C ARG A 245 -0.91 -1.37 26.91
N SER A 246 -1.21 -0.25 26.27
CA SER A 246 -0.22 0.55 25.57
C SER A 246 0.59 1.39 26.57
N ARG A 247 1.67 2.02 26.13
CA ARG A 247 2.46 2.95 26.95
C ARG A 247 1.64 4.13 27.50
N LYS A 248 0.54 4.49 26.84
CA LYS A 248 -0.39 5.54 27.27
C LYS A 248 -1.48 5.01 28.23
N GLY A 249 -1.39 3.78 28.70
CA GLY A 249 -2.38 3.15 29.56
C GLY A 249 -3.63 2.63 28.84
N LEU A 250 -3.79 2.90 27.55
CA LEU A 250 -4.96 2.42 26.80
C LEU A 250 -4.92 0.90 26.61
N LEU A 251 -6.07 0.26 26.71
CA LEU A 251 -6.21 -1.18 26.49
C LEU A 251 -5.72 -1.54 25.08
N ALA A 252 -4.83 -2.54 24.96
CA ALA A 252 -4.24 -2.96 23.70
C ALA A 252 -5.06 -4.02 22.97
N LYS A 253 -6.00 -4.68 23.65
CA LYS A 253 -6.93 -5.67 23.09
C LYS A 253 -8.36 -5.24 23.36
N GLY A 254 -9.24 -5.43 22.37
CA GLY A 254 -10.67 -5.17 22.45
C GLY A 254 -11.09 -3.70 22.42
N TYR A 255 -10.21 -2.76 22.70
CA TYR A 255 -10.54 -1.33 22.71
C TYR A 255 -10.76 -0.79 21.29
N LYS A 256 -11.93 -0.15 21.08
CA LYS A 256 -12.28 0.52 19.84
C LYS A 256 -11.59 1.88 19.77
N THR A 257 -10.54 2.01 18.95
CA THR A 257 -9.72 3.24 18.87
C THR A 257 -10.31 4.30 17.92
N ARG A 258 -11.24 3.94 17.03
CA ARG A 258 -11.90 4.89 16.13
C ARG A 258 -12.85 5.78 16.93
N ALA A 259 -12.71 7.10 16.77
CA ALA A 259 -13.58 8.06 17.43
C ALA A 259 -15.04 7.87 16.98
N PRO A 260 -16.02 7.80 17.91
CA PRO A 260 -17.44 7.63 17.58
C PRO A 260 -17.98 8.74 16.67
N LYS A 261 -17.55 9.99 16.90
CA LYS A 261 -17.95 11.19 16.12
C LYS A 261 -17.05 11.47 14.90
N ASN A 262 -16.35 10.45 14.36
CA ASN A 262 -15.53 10.66 13.17
C ASN A 262 -16.43 10.97 11.96
N LEU A 263 -16.19 12.11 11.29
CA LEU A 263 -16.96 12.58 10.14
C LEU A 263 -17.08 11.54 9.02
N SER A 264 -16.05 10.70 8.83
CA SER A 264 -16.09 9.66 7.80
C SER A 264 -16.97 8.46 8.14
N ASN A 265 -17.62 8.43 9.32
CA ASN A 265 -18.56 7.35 9.67
C ASN A 265 -19.81 7.34 8.78
N GLN A 266 -20.24 8.52 8.32
CA GLN A 266 -21.39 8.67 7.41
C GLN A 266 -21.20 7.96 6.06
N TYR A 267 -19.95 7.69 5.66
CA TYR A 267 -19.62 7.00 4.41
C TYR A 267 -19.46 5.48 4.58
N ILE A 268 -19.56 4.95 5.80
CA ILE A 268 -19.44 3.52 6.07
C ILE A 268 -20.85 2.94 6.19
N ILE A 269 -21.21 2.05 5.26
CA ILE A 269 -22.50 1.34 5.27
C ILE A 269 -22.42 0.15 6.20
N GLU A 270 -21.44 -0.72 5.95
CA GLU A 270 -21.20 -1.91 6.76
C GLU A 270 -19.74 -1.98 7.16
N ARG A 271 -19.49 -2.23 8.44
CA ARG A 271 -18.13 -2.45 8.95
C ARG A 271 -17.70 -3.89 8.69
N ARG A 272 -16.39 -4.12 8.62
CA ARG A 272 -15.85 -5.49 8.54
C ARG A 272 -16.46 -6.38 9.64
N LYS A 273 -16.91 -7.55 9.26
CA LYS A 273 -17.27 -8.61 10.20
C LYS A 273 -16.00 -9.04 10.95
N LYS A 274 -16.11 -9.32 12.23
CA LYS A 274 -15.00 -9.83 13.06
C LYS A 274 -14.70 -11.27 12.71
#